data_d78ff721239e9823b4ec2082114f8168
#
_entry.id   d78ff721239e9823b4ec2082114f8168
#
_cell.length_a   1.000
_cell.length_b   1.000
_cell.length_c   1.000
_cell.angle_alpha   90.00
_cell.angle_beta   90.00
_cell.angle_gamma   90.00
#
_symmetry.space_group_name_H-M   'P 1'
#
loop_
_entity.id
_entity.type
_entity.pdbx_description
1 polymer ?
#
loop_
_entity_poly.entity_id
_entity_poly.type
_entity_poly.pdbx_seq_one_letter_code
_entity_poly.pdbx_strand_id
1 'polypeptide(L)'
;MLEYPNQYVNYDESTPAVVEAEKICKDLKDQTEKYKTICAYMKSHFAYDYIKSVSVKSGVLPDINESWEKHMGICQDLAAIMVAMLRSQGIPARLMIGTLNASTYHAWVTAVVNGREEFYDPTAALNAVSTGSYTVERYY
;
A
#
# COMPACT_ATOMS: atom_id res chain seq x y z
N MET A 1 -10.92 12.42 -3.54
CA MET A 1 -11.24 11.01 -3.27
C MET A 1 -10.01 10.13 -3.19
N LEU A 2 -9.08 10.26 -4.13
CA LEU A 2 -7.86 9.46 -4.13
C LEU A 2 -6.79 9.95 -3.13
N GLU A 3 -7.09 10.99 -2.39
CA GLU A 3 -6.15 11.68 -1.50
C GLU A 3 -6.62 11.73 -0.05
N TYR A 4 -7.81 11.22 0.24
CA TYR A 4 -8.42 11.36 1.56
C TYR A 4 -8.52 10.04 2.30
N PRO A 5 -8.47 10.06 3.65
CA PRO A 5 -8.62 8.86 4.45
C PRO A 5 -9.99 8.19 4.26
N ASN A 6 -10.04 6.89 4.47
CA ASN A 6 -11.26 6.10 4.50
C ASN A 6 -11.08 4.91 5.45
N GLN A 7 -12.09 4.05 5.54
CA GLN A 7 -12.06 2.93 6.49
C GLN A 7 -10.97 1.89 6.22
N TYR A 8 -10.53 1.74 4.97
CA TYR A 8 -9.43 0.83 4.60
C TYR A 8 -8.07 1.52 4.70
N VAL A 9 -8.03 2.81 4.38
CA VAL A 9 -6.81 3.61 4.40
C VAL A 9 -7.02 4.74 5.39
N ASN A 10 -6.99 4.42 6.66
CA ASN A 10 -7.22 5.38 7.73
C ASN A 10 -5.90 5.96 8.23
N TYR A 11 -5.72 7.25 8.04
CA TYR A 11 -4.49 7.95 8.43
C TYR A 11 -4.76 9.42 8.70
N ASP A 12 -3.85 10.04 9.42
CA ASP A 12 -3.76 11.49 9.60
C ASP A 12 -2.29 11.90 9.60
N GLU A 13 -2.03 13.17 9.84
CA GLU A 13 -0.66 13.71 9.82
C GLU A 13 0.23 13.16 10.96
N SER A 14 -0.37 12.58 12.00
CA SER A 14 0.37 11.99 13.12
C SER A 14 0.63 10.48 12.94
N THR A 15 0.04 9.87 11.93
CA THR A 15 0.23 8.44 11.64
C THR A 15 1.73 8.16 11.36
N PRO A 16 2.36 7.19 12.04
CA PRO A 16 3.80 6.94 11.86
C PRO A 16 4.22 6.72 10.42
N ALA A 17 3.41 6.02 9.62
CA ALA A 17 3.68 5.83 8.20
C ALA A 17 3.76 7.17 7.46
N VAL A 18 2.85 8.09 7.77
CA VAL A 18 2.81 9.42 7.16
C VAL A 18 4.02 10.24 7.59
N VAL A 19 4.38 10.19 8.87
CA VAL A 19 5.56 10.89 9.39
C VAL A 19 6.82 10.41 8.67
N GLU A 20 6.95 9.09 8.45
CA GLU A 20 8.11 8.53 7.76
C GLU A 20 8.10 8.92 6.27
N ALA A 21 6.93 8.92 5.62
CA ALA A 21 6.81 9.35 4.23
C ALA A 21 7.30 10.80 4.06
N GLU A 22 6.91 11.68 4.96
CA GLU A 22 7.39 13.06 4.97
C GLU A 22 8.90 13.13 5.10
N LYS A 23 9.47 12.33 6.00
CA LYS A 23 10.89 12.29 6.25
C LYS A 23 11.70 11.82 5.05
N ILE A 24 11.31 10.71 4.43
CA ILE A 24 12.04 10.12 3.31
C ILE A 24 11.86 10.90 2.00
N CYS A 25 10.78 11.67 1.89
CA CYS A 25 10.48 12.47 0.71
C CYS A 25 10.79 13.97 0.88
N LYS A 26 11.33 14.37 2.03
CA LYS A 26 11.51 15.78 2.42
C LYS A 26 12.21 16.63 1.36
N ASP A 27 13.28 16.11 0.77
CA ASP A 27 14.08 16.85 -0.20
C ASP A 27 13.72 16.51 -1.65
N LEU A 28 12.69 15.70 -1.85
CA LEU A 28 12.23 15.31 -3.17
C LEU A 28 11.06 16.19 -3.60
N LYS A 29 11.09 16.66 -4.82
CA LYS A 29 10.04 17.52 -5.38
C LYS A 29 9.24 16.84 -6.48
N ASP A 30 9.86 15.92 -7.20
CA ASP A 30 9.21 15.21 -8.29
C ASP A 30 8.39 14.02 -7.77
N GLN A 31 7.16 13.88 -8.27
CA GLN A 31 6.28 12.77 -7.87
C GLN A 31 6.88 11.40 -8.19
N THR A 32 7.57 11.28 -9.32
CA THR A 32 8.21 10.02 -9.70
C THR A 32 9.26 9.60 -8.68
N GLU A 33 10.08 10.55 -8.23
CA GLU A 33 11.09 10.27 -7.20
C GLU A 33 10.47 9.87 -5.88
N LYS A 34 9.41 10.58 -5.47
CA LYS A 34 8.68 10.25 -4.24
C LYS A 34 8.06 8.86 -4.33
N TYR A 35 7.43 8.55 -5.45
CA TYR A 35 6.80 7.26 -5.68
C TYR A 35 7.83 6.12 -5.61
N LYS A 36 8.93 6.25 -6.31
CA LYS A 36 10.01 5.26 -6.31
C LYS A 36 10.62 5.08 -4.92
N THR A 37 10.79 6.16 -4.18
CA THR A 37 11.31 6.12 -2.81
C THR A 37 10.37 5.36 -1.87
N ILE A 38 9.08 5.61 -1.98
CA ILE A 38 8.08 4.90 -1.17
C ILE A 38 8.03 3.41 -1.55
N CYS A 39 8.05 3.09 -2.84
CA CYS A 39 8.11 1.68 -3.28
C CYS A 39 9.34 0.96 -2.71
N ALA A 40 10.51 1.60 -2.79
CA ALA A 40 11.75 1.03 -2.28
C ALA A 40 11.70 0.85 -0.75
N TYR A 41 11.10 1.81 -0.05
CA TYR A 41 10.92 1.72 1.40
C TYR A 41 10.06 0.52 1.78
N MET A 42 8.92 0.35 1.10
CA MET A 42 8.04 -0.79 1.34
C MET A 42 8.78 -2.11 1.15
N LYS A 43 9.54 -2.22 0.09
CA LYS A 43 10.27 -3.45 -0.23
C LYS A 43 11.39 -3.75 0.79
N SER A 44 12.06 -2.73 1.31
CA SER A 44 13.24 -2.91 2.16
C SER A 44 12.93 -2.97 3.66
N HIS A 45 11.77 -2.46 4.11
CA HIS A 45 11.46 -2.31 5.53
C HIS A 45 10.32 -3.20 6.03
N PHE A 46 9.65 -3.93 5.17
CA PHE A 46 8.51 -4.75 5.55
C PHE A 46 8.72 -6.21 5.18
N ALA A 47 8.02 -7.09 5.90
CA ALA A 47 7.95 -8.51 5.61
C ALA A 47 6.50 -8.94 5.49
N TYR A 48 6.25 -10.04 4.78
CA TYR A 48 4.91 -10.59 4.67
C TYR A 48 4.57 -11.42 5.92
N ASP A 49 3.40 -11.18 6.48
CA ASP A 49 2.94 -11.89 7.68
C ASP A 49 2.19 -13.18 7.30
N TYR A 50 2.94 -14.25 7.13
CA TYR A 50 2.38 -15.54 6.75
C TYR A 50 1.44 -16.14 7.81
N ILE A 51 1.71 -15.85 9.08
CA ILE A 51 0.88 -16.35 10.19
C ILE A 51 -0.50 -15.66 10.12
N LYS A 52 -0.51 -14.34 9.99
CA LYS A 52 -1.75 -13.59 9.85
C LYS A 52 -2.53 -14.01 8.60
N SER A 53 -1.84 -14.31 7.49
CA SER A 53 -2.49 -14.65 6.23
C SER A 53 -3.36 -15.90 6.32
N VAL A 54 -3.02 -16.84 7.21
CA VAL A 54 -3.79 -18.08 7.40
C VAL A 54 -4.75 -18.01 8.58
N SER A 55 -4.66 -16.98 9.43
CA SER A 55 -5.47 -16.84 10.63
C SER A 55 -6.48 -15.70 10.58
N VAL A 56 -6.30 -14.74 9.68
CA VAL A 56 -7.18 -13.57 9.60
C VAL A 56 -8.57 -13.98 9.08
N LYS A 57 -9.59 -13.38 9.69
CA LYS A 57 -10.98 -13.61 9.29
C LYS A 57 -11.37 -12.66 8.16
N SER A 58 -12.31 -13.10 7.33
CA SER A 58 -12.92 -12.30 6.29
C SER A 58 -13.56 -11.03 6.90
N GLY A 59 -13.39 -9.90 6.21
CA GLY A 59 -13.99 -8.62 6.63
C GLY A 59 -13.16 -7.82 7.63
N VAL A 60 -11.99 -8.30 8.04
CA VAL A 60 -11.11 -7.54 8.92
C VAL A 60 -10.49 -6.39 8.13
N LEU A 61 -10.60 -5.18 8.67
CA LEU A 61 -10.00 -3.99 8.05
C LEU A 61 -8.51 -3.89 8.36
N PRO A 62 -7.72 -3.28 7.47
CA PRO A 62 -6.31 -3.02 7.77
C PRO A 62 -6.15 -2.12 8.99
N ASP A 63 -5.20 -2.43 9.84
CA ASP A 63 -4.74 -1.56 10.91
C ASP A 63 -3.34 -1.09 10.57
N ILE A 64 -3.25 0.12 10.01
CA ILE A 64 -1.99 0.68 9.53
C ILE A 64 -0.97 0.79 10.66
N ASN A 65 -1.40 1.25 11.84
CA ASN A 65 -0.48 1.47 12.96
C ASN A 65 0.07 0.16 13.52
N GLU A 66 -0.76 -0.86 13.63
CA GLU A 66 -0.31 -2.18 14.08
C GLU A 66 0.69 -2.79 13.11
N SER A 67 0.37 -2.79 11.83
CA SER A 67 1.26 -3.35 10.81
C SER A 67 2.54 -2.55 10.67
N TRP A 68 2.47 -1.23 10.83
CA TRP A 68 3.65 -0.38 10.84
C TRP A 68 4.57 -0.73 12.01
N GLU A 69 4.02 -0.87 13.21
CA GLU A 69 4.79 -1.19 14.42
C GLU A 69 5.52 -2.52 14.26
N LYS A 70 4.85 -3.51 13.69
CA LYS A 70 5.45 -4.83 13.46
C LYS A 70 6.36 -4.88 12.24
N HIS A 71 6.26 -3.92 11.32
CA HIS A 71 6.91 -3.94 10.00
C HIS A 71 6.55 -5.21 9.22
N MET A 72 5.34 -5.69 9.40
CA MET A 72 4.79 -6.89 8.76
C MET A 72 3.30 -6.70 8.49
N GLY A 73 2.81 -7.32 7.44
CA GLY A 73 1.40 -7.33 7.13
C GLY A 73 1.05 -8.30 6.02
N ILE A 74 -0.24 -8.49 5.80
CA ILE A 74 -0.76 -9.20 4.63
C ILE A 74 -1.00 -8.18 3.50
N CYS A 75 -1.47 -8.64 2.36
CA CYS A 75 -1.62 -7.80 1.17
C CYS A 75 -2.38 -6.49 1.43
N GLN A 76 -3.52 -6.56 2.12
CA GLN A 76 -4.31 -5.36 2.39
C GLN A 76 -3.62 -4.39 3.36
N ASP A 77 -2.88 -4.90 4.33
CA ASP A 77 -2.14 -4.08 5.30
C ASP A 77 -1.03 -3.31 4.61
N LEU A 78 -0.25 -4.00 3.79
CA LEU A 78 0.87 -3.42 3.06
C LEU A 78 0.37 -2.39 2.02
N ALA A 79 -0.69 -2.73 1.31
CA ALA A 79 -1.31 -1.81 0.35
C ALA A 79 -1.84 -0.55 1.05
N ALA A 80 -2.50 -0.70 2.19
CA ALA A 80 -3.04 0.43 2.95
C ALA A 80 -1.93 1.37 3.44
N ILE A 81 -0.85 0.81 3.96
CA ILE A 81 0.32 1.60 4.38
C ILE A 81 0.88 2.40 3.20
N MET A 82 1.10 1.75 2.09
CA MET A 82 1.67 2.40 0.90
C MET A 82 0.75 3.50 0.38
N VAL A 83 -0.54 3.26 0.31
CA VAL A 83 -1.52 4.27 -0.14
C VAL A 83 -1.52 5.48 0.80
N ALA A 84 -1.48 5.26 2.11
CA ALA A 84 -1.40 6.36 3.09
C ALA A 84 -0.14 7.20 2.89
N MET A 85 1.00 6.56 2.69
CA MET A 85 2.27 7.25 2.44
C MET A 85 2.21 8.06 1.15
N LEU A 86 1.69 7.48 0.08
CA LEU A 86 1.56 8.19 -1.21
C LEU A 86 0.63 9.39 -1.12
N ARG A 87 -0.55 9.21 -0.55
CA ARG A 87 -1.51 10.30 -0.39
C ARG A 87 -0.97 11.44 0.44
N SER A 88 -0.22 11.13 1.50
CA SER A 88 0.40 12.16 2.35
C SER A 88 1.41 13.01 1.59
N GLN A 89 1.96 12.52 0.49
CA GLN A 89 2.90 13.22 -0.36
C GLN A 89 2.26 13.84 -1.60
N GLY A 90 0.91 13.92 -1.61
CA GLY A 90 0.18 14.53 -2.71
C GLY A 90 0.08 13.66 -3.95
N ILE A 91 0.35 12.38 -3.84
CA ILE A 91 0.23 11.43 -4.94
C ILE A 91 -1.10 10.70 -4.81
N PRO A 92 -2.06 10.93 -5.73
CA PRO A 92 -3.33 10.21 -5.69
C PRO A 92 -3.11 8.70 -5.81
N ALA A 93 -3.74 7.93 -4.94
CA ALA A 93 -3.55 6.49 -4.91
C ALA A 93 -4.82 5.78 -4.45
N ARG A 94 -4.95 4.52 -4.84
CA ARG A 94 -6.06 3.65 -4.46
C ARG A 94 -5.55 2.33 -3.94
N LEU A 95 -6.20 1.85 -2.89
CA LEU A 95 -6.10 0.46 -2.48
C LEU A 95 -7.10 -0.33 -3.33
N MET A 96 -6.58 -1.24 -4.13
CA MET A 96 -7.41 -2.07 -5.02
C MET A 96 -7.66 -3.42 -4.37
N ILE A 97 -8.90 -3.87 -4.43
CA ILE A 97 -9.29 -5.18 -3.92
C ILE A 97 -9.98 -5.95 -5.05
N GLY A 98 -9.59 -7.19 -5.21
CA GLY A 98 -10.16 -8.04 -6.25
C GLY A 98 -9.58 -9.43 -6.22
N THR A 99 -9.41 -10.02 -7.40
CA THR A 99 -8.86 -11.37 -7.52
C THR A 99 -7.60 -11.36 -8.37
N LEU A 100 -6.66 -12.21 -7.96
CA LEU A 100 -5.43 -12.49 -8.69
C LEU A 100 -5.60 -13.84 -9.37
N ASN A 101 -5.39 -13.87 -10.68
CA ASN A 101 -5.55 -15.08 -11.51
C ASN A 101 -6.95 -15.71 -11.36
N ALA A 102 -7.97 -14.85 -11.25
CA ALA A 102 -9.40 -15.20 -11.20
C ALA A 102 -9.85 -16.06 -10.01
N SER A 103 -8.97 -16.36 -9.04
CA SER A 103 -9.34 -17.24 -7.93
C SER A 103 -8.86 -16.76 -6.56
N THR A 104 -7.79 -16.01 -6.49
CA THR A 104 -7.18 -15.60 -5.22
C THR A 104 -7.59 -14.18 -4.86
N TYR A 105 -8.28 -14.03 -3.72
CA TYR A 105 -8.61 -12.70 -3.17
C TYR A 105 -7.31 -11.97 -2.85
N HIS A 106 -7.20 -10.72 -3.31
CA HIS A 106 -5.93 -9.98 -3.21
C HIS A 106 -6.16 -8.48 -3.11
N ALA A 107 -5.14 -7.77 -2.63
CA ALA A 107 -5.13 -6.32 -2.57
C ALA A 107 -3.80 -5.80 -3.13
N TRP A 108 -3.87 -4.68 -3.86
CA TRP A 108 -2.69 -4.05 -4.45
C TRP A 108 -2.90 -2.54 -4.55
N VAL A 109 -1.97 -1.83 -5.17
CA VAL A 109 -1.98 -0.37 -5.23
C VAL A 109 -1.97 0.11 -6.68
N THR A 110 -2.78 1.12 -6.97
CA THR A 110 -2.61 1.95 -8.17
C THR A 110 -2.42 3.40 -7.72
N ALA A 111 -1.61 4.15 -8.47
CA ALA A 111 -1.32 5.53 -8.16
C ALA A 111 -1.25 6.35 -9.45
N VAL A 112 -1.52 7.65 -9.35
CA VAL A 112 -1.36 8.58 -10.46
C VAL A 112 -0.12 9.42 -10.20
N VAL A 113 0.94 9.14 -10.96
CA VAL A 113 2.25 9.77 -10.78
C VAL A 113 2.57 10.62 -12.01
N ASN A 114 2.63 11.93 -11.83
CA ASN A 114 2.84 12.87 -12.95
C ASN A 114 1.83 12.63 -14.09
N GLY A 115 0.56 12.40 -13.73
CA GLY A 115 -0.51 12.16 -14.69
C GLY A 115 -0.56 10.77 -15.31
N ARG A 116 0.31 9.87 -14.89
CA ARG A 116 0.39 8.50 -15.41
C ARG A 116 -0.03 7.51 -14.33
N GLU A 117 -0.88 6.57 -14.68
CA GLU A 117 -1.27 5.50 -13.76
C GLU A 117 -0.15 4.47 -13.61
N GLU A 118 0.23 4.22 -12.37
CA GLU A 118 1.24 3.23 -12.01
C GLU A 118 0.60 2.12 -11.18
N PHE A 119 1.08 0.91 -11.37
CA PHE A 119 0.63 -0.29 -10.65
C PHE A 119 1.75 -0.78 -9.75
N TYR A 120 1.42 -1.16 -8.52
CA TYR A 120 2.38 -1.78 -7.62
C TYR A 120 1.69 -2.77 -6.69
N ASP A 121 2.25 -3.97 -6.63
CA ASP A 121 1.80 -5.00 -5.69
C ASP A 121 2.89 -5.19 -4.61
N PRO A 122 2.70 -4.59 -3.41
CA PRO A 122 3.71 -4.71 -2.35
C PRO A 122 4.00 -6.16 -1.94
N THR A 123 2.99 -7.01 -1.95
CA THR A 123 3.15 -8.43 -1.59
C THR A 123 4.00 -9.16 -2.62
N ALA A 124 3.71 -8.97 -3.90
CA ALA A 124 4.49 -9.61 -4.96
C ALA A 124 5.95 -9.15 -4.93
N ALA A 125 6.18 -7.86 -4.69
CA ALA A 125 7.52 -7.30 -4.60
C ALA A 125 8.31 -7.87 -3.42
N LEU A 126 7.69 -8.01 -2.24
CA LEU A 126 8.33 -8.59 -1.06
C LEU A 126 8.68 -10.06 -1.25
N ASN A 127 7.80 -10.81 -1.89
CA ASN A 127 7.96 -12.25 -2.07
C ASN A 127 8.73 -12.60 -3.34
N ALA A 128 9.20 -11.59 -4.09
CA ALA A 128 9.91 -11.77 -5.36
C ALA A 128 9.14 -12.66 -6.34
N VAL A 129 7.80 -12.53 -6.36
CA VAL A 129 6.92 -13.28 -7.24
C VAL A 129 6.52 -12.40 -8.40
N SER A 130 6.38 -12.99 -9.59
CA SER A 130 5.87 -12.24 -10.74
C SER A 130 4.37 -11.94 -10.55
N THR A 131 3.95 -10.80 -11.10
CA THR A 131 2.55 -10.42 -11.10
C THR A 131 1.76 -11.30 -12.08
N GLY A 132 0.46 -11.41 -11.84
CA GLY A 132 -0.42 -12.21 -12.69
C GLY A 132 -1.53 -11.37 -13.30
N SER A 133 -2.69 -11.98 -13.47
CA SER A 133 -3.90 -11.33 -14.00
C SER A 133 -4.73 -10.79 -12.82
N TYR A 134 -4.96 -9.50 -12.78
CA TYR A 134 -5.68 -8.82 -11.71
C TYR A 134 -7.05 -8.37 -12.17
N THR A 135 -8.09 -8.71 -11.41
CA THR A 135 -9.45 -8.26 -11.67
C THR A 135 -9.96 -7.45 -10.48
N VAL A 136 -10.29 -6.19 -10.72
CA VAL A 136 -10.75 -5.27 -9.68
C VAL A 136 -12.21 -5.54 -9.33
N GLU A 137 -12.51 -5.66 -8.04
CA GLU A 137 -13.86 -5.73 -7.52
C GLU A 137 -14.28 -4.42 -6.88
N ARG A 138 -13.37 -3.80 -6.11
CA ARG A 138 -13.63 -2.51 -5.46
C ARG A 138 -12.31 -1.81 -5.15
N TYR A 139 -12.40 -0.53 -4.82
CA TYR A 139 -11.21 0.25 -4.43
C TYR A 139 -11.56 1.26 -3.33
N TYR A 140 -10.50 1.69 -2.66
CA TYR A 140 -10.58 2.63 -1.55
C TYR A 140 -9.50 3.70 -1.61
#